data_c4082b85c28c2d93549df21592485185
#
_entry.id   c4082b85c28c2d93549df21592485185
#
_cell.length_a   1.000
_cell.length_b   1.000
_cell.length_c   1.000
_cell.angle_alpha   90.00
_cell.angle_beta   90.00
_cell.angle_gamma   90.00
#
_symmetry.space_group_name_H-M   'P 1'
#
loop_
_entity.id
_entity.type
_entity.pdbx_description
1 polymer ?
#
loop_
_entity_poly.entity_id
_entity_poly.type
_entity_poly.pdbx_seq_one_letter_code
_entity_poly.pdbx_strand_id
1 'polypeptide(L)'
;IKEINEALTSMNDSKDSDKGLNYDQNTKEKTTKPSVRYAEGQSMSAIWAVRSLGIDPGTGNELFLTKDGYLTYTWDSDDQIVCGDELPKYTGTFGFNLDWKGFSVNTSFYYRLGGQMYNQTLVDKVENCDMNYNVDHRVYTGRWTTPGQKAEFKKMTDPNYFTRPTSRFVQDLSELQMTSLNIGYDFRNCKFMQ
;
A
#
# COMPACT_ATOMS: atom_id res chain seq x y z
N ILE A 1 -28.73 9.70 -11.69
CA ILE A 1 -27.55 10.21 -10.93
C ILE A 1 -27.91 10.35 -9.46
N LYS A 2 -29.02 11.02 -9.10
CA LYS A 2 -29.42 11.21 -7.69
C LYS A 2 -29.64 9.87 -6.96
N GLU A 3 -30.37 8.93 -7.56
CA GLU A 3 -30.61 7.60 -7.02
C GLU A 3 -29.32 6.79 -6.84
N ILE A 4 -28.35 6.94 -7.75
CA ILE A 4 -27.04 6.29 -7.63
C ILE A 4 -26.27 6.87 -6.44
N ASN A 5 -26.30 8.17 -6.25
CA ASN A 5 -25.64 8.82 -5.12
C ASN A 5 -26.27 8.43 -3.78
N GLU A 6 -27.59 8.35 -3.71
CA GLU A 6 -28.31 7.87 -2.53
C GLU A 6 -27.96 6.41 -2.22
N ALA A 7 -27.88 5.56 -3.25
CA ALA A 7 -27.43 4.17 -3.08
C ALA A 7 -25.98 4.07 -2.61
N LEU A 8 -25.07 4.86 -3.18
CA LEU A 8 -23.67 4.90 -2.75
C LEU A 8 -23.52 5.39 -1.31
N THR A 9 -24.27 6.42 -0.94
CA THR A 9 -24.30 6.93 0.43
C THR A 9 -24.80 5.85 1.39
N SER A 10 -25.92 5.19 1.06
CA SER A 10 -26.48 4.13 1.90
C SER A 10 -25.54 2.92 2.04
N MET A 11 -24.77 2.59 0.99
CA MET A 11 -23.73 1.56 1.06
C MET A 11 -22.57 1.94 1.97
N ASN A 12 -22.19 3.21 1.99
CA ASN A 12 -21.18 3.71 2.91
C ASN A 12 -21.72 3.73 4.34
N ASP A 13 -22.94 4.23 4.55
CA ASP A 13 -23.59 4.30 5.87
C ASP A 13 -23.82 2.91 6.48
N SER A 14 -24.27 1.93 5.68
CA SER A 14 -24.42 0.55 6.15
C SER A 14 -23.08 -0.06 6.55
N LYS A 15 -22.07 0.25 5.80
CA LYS A 15 -20.69 -0.11 6.18
C LYS A 15 -20.24 0.68 7.39
N ASP A 16 -20.57 1.93 7.55
CA ASP A 16 -20.18 2.74 8.71
C ASP A 16 -20.95 2.34 9.97
N SER A 17 -22.20 1.86 9.88
CA SER A 17 -22.92 1.28 11.00
C SER A 17 -22.30 -0.02 11.51
N ASP A 18 -21.82 -0.88 10.60
CA ASP A 18 -20.99 -2.04 10.95
C ASP A 18 -19.60 -1.65 11.41
N LYS A 19 -19.16 -0.44 11.14
CA LYS A 19 -17.82 0.08 11.31
C LYS A 19 -17.65 1.13 12.39
N GLY A 20 -18.69 1.62 12.95
CA GLY A 20 -18.62 2.17 14.29
C GLY A 20 -17.82 1.22 15.18
N LEU A 21 -17.87 -0.05 14.85
CA LEU A 21 -17.08 -1.12 15.44
C LEU A 21 -15.59 -1.11 15.02
N ASN A 22 -15.25 -0.70 13.80
CA ASN A 22 -13.89 -0.81 13.28
C ASN A 22 -13.00 0.36 13.65
N TYR A 23 -13.57 1.49 14.00
CA TYR A 23 -12.84 2.71 14.35
C TYR A 23 -13.07 3.16 15.79
N ASP A 24 -13.97 2.52 16.51
CA ASP A 24 -14.16 2.79 17.93
C ASP A 24 -12.93 2.31 18.72
N GLN A 25 -12.40 3.21 19.55
CA GLN A 25 -11.29 2.91 20.43
C GLN A 25 -11.62 1.87 21.50
N ASN A 26 -12.92 1.64 21.76
CA ASN A 26 -13.41 0.73 22.81
C ASN A 26 -13.65 -0.70 22.30
N THR A 27 -13.62 -0.95 21.00
CA THR A 27 -13.79 -2.31 20.47
C THR A 27 -12.45 -3.05 20.40
N LYS A 28 -12.50 -4.34 20.73
CA LYS A 28 -11.33 -5.23 20.72
C LYS A 28 -10.76 -5.49 19.33
N GLU A 29 -11.55 -5.23 18.26
CA GLU A 29 -11.13 -5.39 16.88
C GLU A 29 -10.67 -4.06 16.29
N LYS A 30 -9.40 -3.77 16.49
CA LYS A 30 -8.74 -2.60 15.91
C LYS A 30 -8.34 -2.89 14.48
N THR A 31 -8.99 -2.23 13.52
CA THR A 31 -8.67 -2.40 12.10
C THR A 31 -7.55 -1.46 11.68
N THR A 32 -6.47 -2.05 11.21
CA THR A 32 -5.33 -1.33 10.60
C THR A 32 -5.46 -1.20 9.09
N LYS A 33 -6.41 -1.95 8.48
CA LYS A 33 -6.64 -2.00 7.05
C LYS A 33 -7.60 -0.89 6.59
N PRO A 34 -7.33 -0.21 5.44
CA PRO A 34 -8.27 0.72 4.85
C PRO A 34 -9.62 0.06 4.55
N SER A 35 -10.69 0.78 4.81
CA SER A 35 -12.04 0.33 4.44
C SER A 35 -12.35 0.79 3.01
N VAL A 36 -13.13 -0.02 2.30
CA VAL A 36 -13.66 0.38 1.00
C VAL A 36 -14.76 1.40 1.20
N ARG A 37 -14.64 2.55 0.57
CA ARG A 37 -15.69 3.59 0.50
C ARG A 37 -15.97 3.92 -0.96
N TYR A 38 -17.20 4.32 -1.24
CA TYR A 38 -17.61 4.70 -2.57
C TYR A 38 -18.02 6.17 -2.59
N ALA A 39 -17.53 6.91 -3.57
CA ALA A 39 -17.88 8.30 -3.79
C ALA A 39 -18.02 8.55 -5.30
N GLU A 40 -18.91 9.48 -5.65
CA GLU A 40 -19.12 9.88 -7.03
C GLU A 40 -17.81 10.42 -7.64
N GLY A 41 -17.48 9.96 -8.85
CA GLY A 41 -16.27 10.36 -9.55
C GLY A 41 -14.97 9.71 -9.05
N GLN A 42 -15.04 8.82 -8.06
CA GLN A 42 -13.87 8.09 -7.56
C GLN A 42 -13.85 6.65 -8.06
N SER A 43 -12.66 6.06 -8.11
CA SER A 43 -12.50 4.65 -8.46
C SER A 43 -13.12 3.75 -7.39
N MET A 44 -13.67 2.61 -7.82
CA MET A 44 -14.17 1.58 -6.89
C MET A 44 -13.05 0.88 -6.10
N SER A 45 -11.81 0.97 -6.59
CA SER A 45 -10.59 0.45 -5.95
C SER A 45 -9.77 1.54 -5.26
N ALA A 46 -10.36 2.73 -5.05
CA ALA A 46 -9.69 3.83 -4.36
C ALA A 46 -9.32 3.45 -2.93
N ILE A 47 -8.08 3.75 -2.54
CA ILE A 47 -7.55 3.54 -1.19
C ILE A 47 -7.88 4.77 -0.36
N TRP A 48 -8.76 4.59 0.63
CA TRP A 48 -9.17 5.64 1.54
C TRP A 48 -8.34 5.60 2.82
N ALA A 49 -7.67 6.70 3.13
CA ALA A 49 -6.85 6.84 4.33
C ALA A 49 -6.78 8.29 4.79
N VAL A 50 -6.40 8.52 6.04
CA VAL A 50 -6.12 9.87 6.54
C VAL A 50 -4.75 10.31 6.05
N ARG A 51 -4.66 11.55 5.56
CA ARG A 51 -3.40 12.10 5.08
C ARG A 51 -2.42 12.28 6.23
N SER A 52 -1.28 11.61 6.14
CA SER A 52 -0.18 11.73 7.09
C SER A 52 0.93 12.60 6.51
N LEU A 53 1.50 13.45 7.34
CA LEU A 53 2.71 14.23 7.03
C LEU A 53 3.99 13.56 7.56
N GLY A 54 3.84 12.34 8.11
CA GLY A 54 4.94 11.59 8.68
C GLY A 54 5.01 11.69 10.19
N ILE A 55 6.17 11.33 10.73
CA ILE A 55 6.43 11.34 12.17
C ILE A 55 7.06 12.68 12.56
N ASP A 56 6.45 13.36 13.52
CA ASP A 56 7.01 14.60 14.07
C ASP A 56 8.33 14.32 14.79
N PRO A 57 9.44 14.92 14.35
CA PRO A 57 10.74 14.72 14.98
C PRO A 57 10.80 15.12 16.44
N GLY A 58 9.97 16.07 16.86
CA GLY A 58 9.96 16.58 18.25
C GLY A 58 9.30 15.62 19.24
N THR A 59 8.17 15.04 18.83
CA THR A 59 7.33 14.26 19.73
C THR A 59 7.34 12.75 19.45
N GLY A 60 7.72 12.34 18.23
CA GLY A 60 7.66 10.96 17.76
C GLY A 60 6.24 10.46 17.46
N ASN A 61 5.26 11.35 17.48
CA ASN A 61 3.88 11.03 17.09
C ASN A 61 3.68 11.24 15.59
N GLU A 62 2.70 10.55 15.03
CA GLU A 62 2.28 10.79 13.65
C GLU A 62 1.45 12.07 13.56
N LEU A 63 1.76 12.89 12.57
CA LEU A 63 1.09 14.16 12.31
C LEU A 63 0.14 13.99 11.12
N PHE A 64 -1.13 14.31 11.32
CA PHE A 64 -2.18 14.20 10.31
C PHE A 64 -2.59 15.56 9.78
N LEU A 65 -3.09 15.55 8.56
CA LEU A 65 -3.71 16.69 7.92
C LEU A 65 -5.21 16.41 7.76
N THR A 66 -6.04 17.23 8.38
CA THR A 66 -7.50 17.16 8.26
C THR A 66 -7.96 17.55 6.85
N LYS A 67 -9.21 17.24 6.50
CA LYS A 67 -9.81 17.70 5.23
C LYS A 67 -9.77 19.22 5.07
N ASP A 68 -9.92 19.94 6.18
CA ASP A 68 -9.93 21.40 6.22
C ASP A 68 -8.52 22.02 6.18
N GLY A 69 -7.47 21.20 6.16
CA GLY A 69 -6.09 21.65 6.09
C GLY A 69 -5.44 21.96 7.44
N TYR A 70 -6.03 21.60 8.55
CA TYR A 70 -5.43 21.76 9.88
C TYR A 70 -4.54 20.59 10.25
N LEU A 71 -3.54 20.85 11.05
CA LEU A 71 -2.63 19.85 11.61
C LEU A 71 -3.18 19.30 12.91
N THR A 72 -3.15 17.97 13.05
CA THR A 72 -3.60 17.27 14.27
C THR A 72 -2.77 16.04 14.53
N TYR A 73 -2.66 15.65 15.80
CA TYR A 73 -2.10 14.35 16.20
C TYR A 73 -3.19 13.29 16.43
N THR A 74 -4.46 13.69 16.34
CA THR A 74 -5.59 12.78 16.51
C THR A 74 -6.05 12.30 15.15
N TRP A 75 -6.12 10.99 14.99
CA TRP A 75 -6.67 10.37 13.79
C TRP A 75 -8.20 10.41 13.86
N ASP A 76 -8.84 10.83 12.79
CA ASP A 76 -10.28 10.83 12.64
C ASP A 76 -10.69 10.14 11.33
N SER A 77 -11.72 9.29 11.39
CA SER A 77 -12.27 8.60 10.21
C SER A 77 -12.89 9.55 9.19
N ASP A 78 -13.39 10.70 9.65
CA ASP A 78 -14.03 11.69 8.79
C ASP A 78 -13.02 12.46 7.92
N ASP A 79 -11.75 12.45 8.31
CA ASP A 79 -10.65 13.07 7.55
C ASP A 79 -10.06 12.15 6.47
N GLN A 80 -10.65 10.98 6.24
CA GLN A 80 -10.20 10.08 5.17
C GLN A 80 -10.44 10.69 3.79
N ILE A 81 -9.43 10.60 2.96
CA ILE A 81 -9.45 11.03 1.55
C ILE A 81 -8.90 9.90 0.67
N VAL A 82 -9.12 10.00 -0.63
CA VAL A 82 -8.47 9.10 -1.59
C VAL A 82 -6.97 9.39 -1.62
N CYS A 83 -6.18 8.42 -1.19
CA CYS A 83 -4.72 8.50 -1.15
C CYS A 83 -4.05 7.68 -2.26
N GLY A 84 -4.80 6.85 -2.96
CA GLY A 84 -4.29 6.03 -4.04
C GLY A 84 -5.38 5.22 -4.73
N ASP A 85 -4.99 4.44 -5.74
CA ASP A 85 -5.86 3.51 -6.48
C ASP A 85 -5.11 2.20 -6.69
N GLU A 86 -5.75 1.09 -6.36
CA GLU A 86 -5.17 -0.25 -6.56
C GLU A 86 -5.10 -0.64 -8.04
N LEU A 87 -5.96 -0.05 -8.88
CA LEU A 87 -5.95 -0.32 -10.31
C LEU A 87 -4.77 0.37 -11.00
N PRO A 88 -3.97 -0.37 -11.76
CA PRO A 88 -2.91 0.22 -12.55
C PRO A 88 -3.49 1.05 -13.70
N LYS A 89 -2.82 2.17 -14.01
CA LYS A 89 -3.19 3.02 -15.15
C LYS A 89 -2.84 2.39 -16.49
N TYR A 90 -1.76 1.62 -16.51
CA TYR A 90 -1.27 0.96 -17.72
C TYR A 90 -0.84 -0.46 -17.41
N THR A 91 -1.31 -1.41 -18.22
CA THR A 91 -0.87 -2.80 -18.21
C THR A 91 -0.64 -3.28 -19.62
N GLY A 92 0.32 -4.16 -19.80
CA GLY A 92 0.56 -4.74 -21.10
C GLY A 92 1.64 -5.79 -21.08
N THR A 93 1.83 -6.40 -22.25
CA THR A 93 2.88 -7.37 -22.50
C THR A 93 3.68 -6.96 -23.73
N PHE A 94 4.98 -7.19 -23.68
CA PHE A 94 5.86 -7.10 -24.85
C PHE A 94 6.86 -8.24 -24.81
N GLY A 95 7.36 -8.59 -25.98
CA GLY A 95 8.37 -9.63 -26.09
C GLY A 95 9.18 -9.45 -27.36
N PHE A 96 10.31 -10.13 -27.43
CA PHE A 96 11.12 -10.19 -28.63
C PHE A 96 11.68 -11.58 -28.85
N ASN A 97 11.89 -11.91 -30.10
CA ASN A 97 12.54 -13.10 -30.57
C ASN A 97 13.80 -12.71 -31.32
N LEU A 98 14.91 -13.34 -30.97
CA LEU A 98 16.20 -13.13 -31.61
C LEU A 98 16.74 -14.47 -32.06
N ASP A 99 17.01 -14.59 -33.37
CA ASP A 99 17.68 -15.75 -33.97
C ASP A 99 18.98 -15.32 -34.62
N TRP A 100 20.10 -15.89 -34.18
CA TRP A 100 21.41 -15.55 -34.69
C TRP A 100 22.34 -16.76 -34.71
N LYS A 101 22.77 -17.15 -35.91
CA LYS A 101 23.73 -18.26 -36.13
C LYS A 101 23.43 -19.56 -35.37
N GLY A 102 22.17 -19.94 -35.30
CA GLY A 102 21.73 -21.12 -34.57
C GLY A 102 21.40 -20.87 -33.09
N PHE A 103 21.70 -19.69 -32.58
CA PHE A 103 21.29 -19.26 -31.24
C PHE A 103 19.91 -18.57 -31.33
N SER A 104 18.96 -19.04 -30.53
CA SER A 104 17.62 -18.45 -30.44
C SER A 104 17.33 -18.00 -29.02
N VAL A 105 16.78 -16.79 -28.89
CA VAL A 105 16.32 -16.22 -27.63
C VAL A 105 14.90 -15.70 -27.80
N ASN A 106 13.99 -16.24 -27.01
CA ASN A 106 12.61 -15.77 -26.96
C ASN A 106 12.35 -15.27 -25.53
N THR A 107 11.90 -14.04 -25.39
CA THR A 107 11.53 -13.50 -24.08
C THR A 107 10.25 -12.71 -24.15
N SER A 108 9.47 -12.77 -23.07
CA SER A 108 8.29 -11.95 -22.91
C SER A 108 8.24 -11.33 -21.51
N PHE A 109 7.73 -10.11 -21.48
CA PHE A 109 7.60 -9.28 -20.30
C PHE A 109 6.16 -8.85 -20.12
N TYR A 110 5.73 -8.80 -18.88
CA TYR A 110 4.51 -8.15 -18.44
C TYR A 110 4.87 -6.90 -17.65
N TYR A 111 4.17 -5.81 -17.90
CA TYR A 111 4.32 -4.59 -17.11
C TYR A 111 3.00 -4.11 -16.56
N ARG A 112 3.07 -3.50 -15.38
CA ARG A 112 1.97 -2.85 -14.68
C ARG A 112 2.49 -1.55 -14.07
N LEU A 113 1.87 -0.41 -14.44
CA LEU A 113 2.35 0.91 -14.04
C LEU A 113 1.22 1.76 -13.46
N GLY A 114 1.54 2.52 -12.42
CA GLY A 114 0.68 3.54 -11.84
C GLY A 114 -0.42 3.01 -10.91
N GLY A 115 -0.37 1.74 -10.51
CA GLY A 115 -1.17 1.20 -9.42
C GLY A 115 -0.50 1.49 -8.07
N GLN A 116 -1.29 1.53 -7.02
CA GLN A 116 -0.80 1.71 -5.66
C GLN A 116 -1.36 0.62 -4.76
N MET A 117 -0.71 0.38 -3.64
CA MET A 117 -1.18 -0.59 -2.64
C MET A 117 -1.01 -0.04 -1.24
N TYR A 118 -1.90 -0.45 -0.37
CA TYR A 118 -1.70 -0.24 1.07
C TYR A 118 -0.86 -1.38 1.64
N ASN A 119 0.33 -1.05 2.17
CA ASN A 119 1.25 -2.05 2.70
C ASN A 119 0.85 -2.49 4.11
N GLN A 120 -0.17 -3.35 4.20
CA GLN A 120 -0.68 -3.90 5.45
C GLN A 120 0.40 -4.66 6.24
N THR A 121 1.30 -5.37 5.54
CA THR A 121 2.38 -6.10 6.19
C THR A 121 3.32 -5.17 6.94
N LEU A 122 3.63 -4.00 6.38
CA LEU A 122 4.47 -3.01 7.03
C LEU A 122 3.80 -2.45 8.30
N VAL A 123 2.48 -2.23 8.24
CA VAL A 123 1.71 -1.79 9.40
C VAL A 123 1.73 -2.84 10.51
N ASP A 124 1.39 -4.08 10.19
CA ASP A 124 1.17 -5.13 11.19
C ASP A 124 2.48 -5.69 11.76
N LYS A 125 3.54 -5.76 10.94
CA LYS A 125 4.80 -6.41 11.32
C LYS A 125 5.90 -5.44 11.75
N VAL A 126 5.83 -4.19 11.36
CA VAL A 126 6.85 -3.19 11.71
C VAL A 126 6.26 -2.10 12.59
N GLU A 127 5.18 -1.43 12.16
CA GLU A 127 4.60 -0.32 12.93
C GLU A 127 3.95 -0.80 14.24
N ASN A 128 3.07 -1.80 14.15
CA ASN A 128 2.32 -2.38 15.28
C ASN A 128 2.93 -3.72 15.75
N CYS A 129 4.25 -3.85 15.67
CA CYS A 129 4.91 -5.11 16.02
C CYS A 129 4.64 -5.55 17.45
N ASP A 130 4.52 -6.86 17.67
CA ASP A 130 4.51 -7.47 18.98
C ASP A 130 5.94 -7.85 19.40
N MET A 131 6.45 -7.19 20.42
CA MET A 131 7.82 -7.38 20.92
C MET A 131 8.06 -8.73 21.61
N ASN A 132 7.02 -9.51 21.86
CA ASN A 132 7.15 -10.87 22.41
C ASN A 132 7.62 -11.89 21.37
N TYR A 133 7.61 -11.52 20.09
CA TYR A 133 8.04 -12.37 18.97
C TYR A 133 9.26 -11.80 18.25
N ASN A 134 9.82 -12.58 17.34
CA ASN A 134 10.86 -12.09 16.43
C ASN A 134 10.30 -10.97 15.54
N VAL A 135 10.93 -9.82 15.59
CA VAL A 135 10.52 -8.63 14.84
C VAL A 135 11.47 -8.31 13.69
N ASP A 136 10.97 -7.59 12.70
CA ASP A 136 11.76 -7.08 11.58
C ASP A 136 12.81 -6.07 12.08
N HIS A 137 14.00 -6.09 11.50
CA HIS A 137 15.09 -5.17 11.85
C HIS A 137 14.69 -3.69 11.74
N ARG A 138 13.78 -3.35 10.81
CA ARG A 138 13.24 -1.98 10.63
C ARG A 138 12.51 -1.45 11.86
N VAL A 139 12.00 -2.33 12.72
CA VAL A 139 11.38 -1.94 14.02
C VAL A 139 12.34 -1.13 14.88
N TYR A 140 13.64 -1.42 14.81
CA TYR A 140 14.67 -0.71 15.58
C TYR A 140 15.30 0.43 14.78
N THR A 141 15.63 0.21 13.52
CA THR A 141 16.42 1.18 12.73
C THR A 141 15.62 2.37 12.23
N GLY A 142 14.34 2.16 11.90
CA GLY A 142 13.46 3.21 11.38
C GLY A 142 12.59 3.90 12.41
N ARG A 143 12.65 3.49 13.67
CA ARG A 143 11.75 3.97 14.73
C ARG A 143 12.29 5.21 15.44
N TRP A 144 11.38 6.10 15.79
CA TRP A 144 11.72 7.29 16.58
C TRP A 144 12.06 6.91 18.02
N THR A 145 13.21 7.40 18.52
CA THR A 145 13.73 7.14 19.85
C THR A 145 14.11 8.41 20.59
N THR A 146 14.58 9.43 19.90
CA THR A 146 15.08 10.67 20.51
C THR A 146 14.54 11.91 19.82
N PRO A 147 14.25 13.01 20.56
CA PRO A 147 13.82 14.27 19.97
C PRO A 147 14.82 14.81 18.94
N GLY A 148 14.27 15.26 17.81
CA GLY A 148 15.06 15.73 16.65
C GLY A 148 15.37 14.66 15.60
N GLN A 149 15.10 13.38 15.89
CA GLN A 149 15.31 12.29 14.95
C GLN A 149 14.23 12.28 13.86
N LYS A 150 14.66 12.21 12.60
CA LYS A 150 13.76 11.88 11.48
C LYS A 150 13.56 10.37 11.45
N ALA A 151 12.34 9.91 11.62
CA ALA A 151 12.00 8.50 11.68
C ALA A 151 10.88 8.14 10.69
N GLU A 152 10.89 6.90 10.23
CA GLU A 152 9.83 6.35 9.37
C GLU A 152 8.65 5.84 10.20
N PHE A 153 8.91 5.36 11.42
CA PHE A 153 7.93 4.75 12.31
C PHE A 153 7.83 5.56 13.60
N LYS A 154 6.60 5.66 14.12
CA LYS A 154 6.31 6.39 15.35
C LYS A 154 7.00 5.78 16.57
N LYS A 155 7.12 6.55 17.65
CA LYS A 155 7.62 6.03 18.94
C LYS A 155 6.83 4.83 19.40
N MET A 156 7.47 3.92 20.13
CA MET A 156 6.79 2.83 20.82
C MET A 156 6.00 3.40 22.00
N THR A 157 4.71 3.46 21.81
CA THR A 157 3.75 3.79 22.86
C THR A 157 3.09 2.51 23.37
N ASP A 158 2.18 2.66 24.33
CA ASP A 158 1.38 1.59 24.92
C ASP A 158 1.03 0.51 23.85
N PRO A 159 1.27 -0.78 24.11
CA PRO A 159 0.97 -1.90 23.22
C PRO A 159 -0.50 -1.97 22.81
N ASN A 160 -1.39 -1.25 23.49
CA ASN A 160 -2.80 -1.11 23.09
C ASN A 160 -3.06 -0.05 22.01
N TYR A 161 -2.04 0.71 21.60
CA TYR A 161 -2.21 1.76 20.59
C TYR A 161 -1.83 1.26 19.20
N PHE A 162 -2.84 1.08 18.34
CA PHE A 162 -2.64 0.64 16.96
C PHE A 162 -2.65 1.84 15.98
N THR A 163 -1.81 1.73 14.96
CA THR A 163 -1.83 2.65 13.83
C THR A 163 -3.03 2.34 12.94
N ARG A 164 -3.83 3.34 12.69
CA ARG A 164 -5.00 3.30 11.81
C ARG A 164 -4.61 3.61 10.37
N PRO A 165 -5.50 3.41 9.38
CA PRO A 165 -5.18 3.65 7.98
C PRO A 165 -4.71 5.08 7.71
N THR A 166 -3.47 5.22 7.25
CA THR A 166 -2.84 6.51 6.90
C THR A 166 -2.16 6.43 5.54
N SER A 167 -2.02 7.57 4.88
CA SER A 167 -1.37 7.65 3.56
C SER A 167 0.09 7.24 3.56
N ARG A 168 0.74 7.18 4.73
CA ARG A 168 2.15 6.80 4.88
C ARG A 168 2.45 5.37 4.42
N PHE A 169 1.46 4.50 4.46
CA PHE A 169 1.58 3.09 4.04
C PHE A 169 1.05 2.82 2.64
N VAL A 170 0.60 3.85 1.92
CA VAL A 170 0.25 3.76 0.51
C VAL A 170 1.53 3.82 -0.31
N GLN A 171 1.82 2.76 -1.06
CA GLN A 171 3.04 2.60 -1.84
C GLN A 171 2.72 2.38 -3.31
N ASP A 172 3.65 2.78 -4.17
CA ASP A 172 3.55 2.52 -5.60
C ASP A 172 3.76 1.02 -5.89
N LEU A 173 2.91 0.48 -6.75
CA LEU A 173 2.91 -0.92 -7.18
C LEU A 173 3.24 -1.03 -8.67
N SER A 174 4.17 -0.26 -9.15
CA SER A 174 4.66 -0.39 -10.52
C SER A 174 5.64 -1.56 -10.62
N GLU A 175 5.41 -2.46 -11.57
CA GLU A 175 6.24 -3.65 -11.74
C GLU A 175 6.51 -3.96 -13.22
N LEU A 176 7.67 -4.54 -13.45
CA LEU A 176 8.06 -5.17 -14.71
C LEU A 176 8.49 -6.61 -14.42
N GLN A 177 7.73 -7.55 -14.92
CA GLN A 177 7.95 -8.98 -14.70
C GLN A 177 8.37 -9.66 -16.01
N MET A 178 9.47 -10.39 -15.99
CA MET A 178 9.81 -11.31 -17.07
C MET A 178 8.97 -12.59 -16.93
N THR A 179 8.06 -12.84 -17.88
CA THR A 179 7.13 -13.97 -17.83
C THR A 179 7.70 -15.23 -18.45
N SER A 180 8.55 -15.07 -19.46
CA SER A 180 9.25 -16.20 -20.05
C SER A 180 10.62 -15.80 -20.59
N LEU A 181 11.56 -16.73 -20.50
CA LEU A 181 12.87 -16.66 -21.15
C LEU A 181 13.21 -18.05 -21.66
N ASN A 182 13.27 -18.18 -22.99
CA ASN A 182 13.72 -19.41 -23.64
C ASN A 182 14.98 -19.13 -24.42
N ILE A 183 16.03 -19.88 -24.12
CA ILE A 183 17.31 -19.81 -24.81
C ILE A 183 17.56 -21.17 -25.45
N GLY A 184 17.74 -21.19 -26.75
CA GLY A 184 18.01 -22.41 -27.52
C GLY A 184 19.26 -22.25 -28.37
N TYR A 185 19.92 -23.36 -28.66
CA TYR A 185 21.00 -23.43 -29.62
C TYR A 185 20.80 -24.63 -30.55
N ASP A 186 20.80 -24.36 -31.87
CA ASP A 186 20.69 -25.37 -32.89
C ASP A 186 22.08 -25.84 -33.31
N PHE A 187 22.44 -27.10 -32.93
CA PHE A 187 23.72 -27.71 -33.19
C PHE A 187 23.89 -28.23 -34.63
N ARG A 188 22.86 -28.17 -35.49
CA ARG A 188 22.91 -28.71 -36.86
C ARG A 188 24.08 -28.15 -37.72
N ASN A 189 24.58 -26.98 -37.39
CA ASN A 189 25.69 -26.33 -38.09
C ASN A 189 27.06 -26.52 -37.40
N CYS A 190 27.13 -27.28 -36.33
CA CYS A 190 28.41 -27.57 -35.67
C CYS A 190 29.14 -28.72 -36.37
N LYS A 191 30.35 -28.44 -36.85
CA LYS A 191 31.21 -29.44 -37.52
C LYS A 191 31.52 -30.67 -36.68
N PHE A 192 31.24 -30.67 -35.40
CA PHE A 192 31.45 -31.78 -34.47
C PHE A 192 30.34 -32.85 -34.56
N MET A 193 29.18 -32.54 -35.16
CA MET A 193 28.07 -33.48 -35.31
C MET A 193 27.82 -33.93 -36.77
N GLN A 194 28.74 -33.58 -37.70
CA GLN A 194 28.83 -34.18 -39.03
C GLN A 194 29.93 -35.26 -38.99
#